data_2ccca4f039d4ffec6e6f3af4813ff959
#
_entry.id   2ccca4f039d4ffec6e6f3af4813ff959
#
_cell.length_a   1.000
_cell.length_b   1.000
_cell.length_c   1.000
_cell.angle_alpha   90.00
_cell.angle_beta   90.00
_cell.angle_gamma   90.00
#
_symmetry.space_group_name_H-M   'P 1'
#
loop_
_entity.id
_entity.type
_entity.pdbx_description
1 polymer ?
#
loop_
_entity_poly.entity_id
_entity_poly.type
_entity_poly.pdbx_seq_one_letter_code
_entity_poly.pdbx_strand_id
1 'polypeptide(L)'
;MSTANAKVDFDAIGIGAGFAGLALIHYLREAGRAVRVFDRASDIGGTWTWNRYPGAATDSESYYYCLTFSKELLQEWSWTKRYPGREETQNYMRFVADKCDMWPHIQLNTEIVDAQFLDDEGHWRVTTGTGETFTCKYFISGMGMISEPVIPKIKGMDRFKGPLFHSSRWPQEGLDYAGKRIGIIGAGATTVQMVPVLAKTAASVTVFQRTPNYILPAMQKEMTPEWEKEIKDNYDAIVAKCRNHVFGMAFDSPVGRNAVDTPPEERQRIFEENWTGSFRWVFETFDDLLANPEANRMASEFIIAKMKERVNDPEIGNLLAPRFEDYPLFAKRPPLDHGYLEAYNEDHVTLVDIKDREPLVEITETGLRTTLNEYEFDIIVLATGFKAYTGALEAFPIRGSSGQTLREKWQTVSESIMGVCVADFPNMFTITGPQAPFANLPTSIEQNVIWITRCIEKMEREGKDLFKPRRDAEQAWTAQTADIHAQTLMANGDKVNSWMMGANREDKGARVLIYFGGASVYYDALDQSAANGFPELEFETR
;
A
#
# COMPACT_ATOMS: atom_id res chain seq x y z
N MET A 1 7.85 -1.48 47.79
CA MET A 1 8.01 -0.04 47.47
C MET A 1 7.31 0.15 46.15
N SER A 2 6.19 0.88 46.13
CA SER A 2 5.50 1.22 44.85
C SER A 2 6.45 2.10 44.06
N THR A 3 7.02 1.59 42.98
CA THR A 3 7.71 2.39 42.00
C THR A 3 6.64 3.29 41.36
N ALA A 4 6.72 4.60 41.63
CA ALA A 4 5.87 5.57 40.96
C ALA A 4 6.00 5.34 39.48
N ASN A 5 4.89 5.09 38.78
CA ASN A 5 4.83 5.03 37.30
C ASN A 5 5.60 6.23 36.76
N ALA A 6 6.69 6.00 36.04
CA ALA A 6 7.47 7.07 35.45
C ALA A 6 6.53 7.88 34.55
N LYS A 7 6.40 9.19 34.82
CA LYS A 7 5.48 10.06 34.07
C LYS A 7 6.00 10.18 32.64
N VAL A 8 5.30 9.58 31.69
CA VAL A 8 5.57 9.70 30.26
C VAL A 8 4.97 11.00 29.71
N ASP A 9 5.48 11.48 28.57
CA ASP A 9 4.99 12.69 27.89
C ASP A 9 3.62 12.44 27.26
N PHE A 10 3.40 11.24 26.70
CA PHE A 10 2.17 10.82 26.04
C PHE A 10 1.80 9.37 26.41
N ASP A 11 0.52 9.04 26.43
CA ASP A 11 0.10 7.64 26.51
C ASP A 11 0.54 6.89 25.26
N ALA A 12 0.36 7.49 24.09
CA ALA A 12 0.75 6.91 22.82
C ALA A 12 1.49 7.90 21.91
N ILE A 13 2.54 7.44 21.26
CA ILE A 13 3.20 8.11 20.15
C ILE A 13 2.94 7.29 18.88
N GLY A 14 2.31 7.94 17.89
CA GLY A 14 2.12 7.43 16.53
C GLY A 14 3.14 8.02 15.56
N ILE A 15 3.57 7.23 14.56
CA ILE A 15 4.44 7.71 13.47
C ILE A 15 3.70 7.58 12.15
N GLY A 16 3.55 8.72 11.45
CA GLY A 16 2.89 8.84 10.16
C GLY A 16 1.51 9.49 10.25
N ALA A 17 1.35 10.67 9.65
CA ALA A 17 0.13 11.47 9.60
C ALA A 17 -0.69 11.24 8.30
N GLY A 18 -0.82 9.98 7.89
CA GLY A 18 -1.74 9.52 6.85
C GLY A 18 -3.05 9.02 7.45
N PHE A 19 -3.81 8.19 6.72
CA PHE A 19 -5.03 7.54 7.22
C PHE A 19 -4.83 6.86 8.58
N ALA A 20 -3.69 6.19 8.77
CA ALA A 20 -3.38 5.49 10.01
C ALA A 20 -3.26 6.45 11.20
N GLY A 21 -2.56 7.58 11.05
CA GLY A 21 -2.41 8.57 12.10
C GLY A 21 -3.73 9.26 12.47
N LEU A 22 -4.56 9.57 11.46
CA LEU A 22 -5.88 10.18 11.71
C LEU A 22 -6.83 9.22 12.43
N ALA A 23 -6.89 7.95 12.00
CA ALA A 23 -7.67 6.93 12.70
C ALA A 23 -7.17 6.75 14.15
N LEU A 24 -5.84 6.67 14.34
CA LEU A 24 -5.22 6.52 15.66
C LEU A 24 -5.59 7.67 16.60
N ILE A 25 -5.50 8.92 16.13
CA ILE A 25 -5.88 10.09 16.92
C ILE A 25 -7.35 10.01 17.31
N HIS A 26 -8.24 9.68 16.38
CA HIS A 26 -9.67 9.58 16.67
C HIS A 26 -9.94 8.57 17.77
N TYR A 27 -9.61 7.32 17.57
CA TYR A 27 -9.97 6.23 18.48
C TYR A 27 -9.31 6.35 19.86
N LEU A 28 -8.03 6.77 19.93
CA LEU A 28 -7.35 6.93 21.22
C LEU A 28 -7.87 8.15 22.00
N ARG A 29 -8.24 9.25 21.34
CA ARG A 29 -8.88 10.38 22.02
C ARG A 29 -10.25 10.03 22.57
N GLU A 30 -11.07 9.31 21.81
CA GLU A 30 -12.37 8.81 22.29
C GLU A 30 -12.19 7.89 23.51
N ALA A 31 -11.11 7.11 23.55
CA ALA A 31 -10.72 6.31 24.71
C ALA A 31 -10.06 7.15 25.85
N GLY A 32 -9.98 8.48 25.72
CA GLY A 32 -9.42 9.39 26.72
C GLY A 32 -7.89 9.38 26.84
N ARG A 33 -7.16 9.04 25.76
CA ARG A 33 -5.69 8.92 25.77
C ARG A 33 -5.00 10.15 25.21
N ALA A 34 -3.88 10.53 25.84
CA ALA A 34 -2.97 11.54 25.33
C ALA A 34 -2.14 10.95 24.18
N VAL A 35 -2.49 11.32 22.94
CA VAL A 35 -1.81 10.84 21.73
C VAL A 35 -1.08 11.97 21.01
N ARG A 36 0.12 11.67 20.50
CA ARG A 36 0.89 12.53 19.60
C ARG A 36 1.30 11.73 18.38
N VAL A 37 1.05 12.30 17.18
CA VAL A 37 1.49 11.72 15.91
C VAL A 37 2.57 12.61 15.30
N PHE A 38 3.71 11.99 14.96
CA PHE A 38 4.82 12.66 14.28
C PHE A 38 4.86 12.28 12.81
N ASP A 39 5.13 13.24 11.93
CA ASP A 39 5.42 13.00 10.53
C ASP A 39 6.56 13.90 10.04
N ARG A 40 7.46 13.35 9.23
CA ARG A 40 8.56 14.10 8.59
C ARG A 40 8.10 15.00 7.44
N ALA A 41 6.90 14.80 6.94
CA ALA A 41 6.30 15.62 5.90
C ALA A 41 5.90 17.02 6.43
N SER A 42 5.82 17.99 5.54
CA SER A 42 5.32 19.34 5.85
C SER A 42 3.79 19.43 5.92
N ASP A 43 3.10 18.33 5.61
CA ASP A 43 1.65 18.26 5.58
C ASP A 43 1.16 16.83 5.85
N ILE A 44 -0.10 16.69 6.27
CA ILE A 44 -0.73 15.38 6.41
C ILE A 44 -1.06 14.77 5.06
N GLY A 45 -1.25 13.44 5.05
CA GLY A 45 -1.66 12.72 3.83
C GLY A 45 -0.89 11.44 3.56
N GLY A 46 0.25 11.20 4.24
CA GLY A 46 1.05 9.98 4.06
C GLY A 46 1.41 9.75 2.58
N THR A 47 0.94 8.65 2.00
CA THR A 47 1.14 8.31 0.57
C THR A 47 0.79 9.46 -0.37
N TRP A 48 -0.28 10.20 -0.08
CA TRP A 48 -0.80 11.29 -0.92
C TRP A 48 -0.05 12.61 -0.75
N THR A 49 0.76 12.74 0.28
CA THR A 49 1.71 13.83 0.44
C THR A 49 2.99 13.58 -0.37
N TRP A 50 3.47 12.34 -0.41
CA TRP A 50 4.74 11.99 -1.04
C TRP A 50 4.63 11.67 -2.53
N ASN A 51 3.59 10.99 -2.98
CA ASN A 51 3.43 10.58 -4.37
C ASN A 51 2.75 11.68 -5.21
N ARG A 52 3.54 12.70 -5.57
CA ARG A 52 3.08 13.89 -6.30
C ARG A 52 3.25 13.80 -7.81
N TYR A 53 3.65 12.65 -8.32
CA TYR A 53 3.81 12.46 -9.75
C TYR A 53 2.49 12.70 -10.50
N PRO A 54 2.54 13.21 -11.73
CA PRO A 54 1.34 13.46 -12.53
C PRO A 54 0.49 12.20 -12.73
N GLY A 55 -0.81 12.33 -12.55
CA GLY A 55 -1.75 11.21 -12.69
C GLY A 55 -1.90 10.30 -11.46
N ALA A 56 -1.22 10.58 -10.34
CA ALA A 56 -1.37 9.81 -9.10
C ALA A 56 -2.84 9.81 -8.64
N ALA A 57 -3.43 8.62 -8.55
CA ALA A 57 -4.83 8.41 -8.20
C ALA A 57 -5.00 7.12 -7.39
N THR A 58 -6.14 6.98 -6.72
CA THR A 58 -6.51 5.73 -6.05
C THR A 58 -6.86 4.64 -7.06
N ASP A 59 -6.72 3.38 -6.65
CA ASP A 59 -7.27 2.22 -7.37
C ASP A 59 -8.48 1.62 -6.63
N SER A 60 -8.85 2.20 -5.49
CA SER A 60 -10.12 1.96 -4.79
C SER A 60 -11.10 3.08 -5.13
N GLU A 61 -12.38 2.76 -5.26
CA GLU A 61 -13.39 3.77 -5.53
C GLU A 61 -13.54 4.73 -4.35
N SER A 62 -13.74 6.00 -4.62
CA SER A 62 -13.66 7.11 -3.65
C SER A 62 -14.49 6.89 -2.39
N TYR A 63 -15.73 6.47 -2.56
CA TYR A 63 -16.73 6.39 -1.50
C TYR A 63 -16.51 5.27 -0.46
N TYR A 64 -15.55 4.38 -0.69
CA TYR A 64 -15.05 3.48 0.35
C TYR A 64 -13.53 3.60 0.59
N TYR A 65 -12.84 4.49 -0.12
CA TYR A 65 -11.46 4.86 0.19
C TYR A 65 -11.43 6.02 1.18
N CYS A 66 -12.14 5.90 2.29
CA CYS A 66 -12.33 6.92 3.31
C CYS A 66 -12.37 6.30 4.70
N LEU A 67 -12.25 7.17 5.73
CA LEU A 67 -12.46 6.80 7.14
C LEU A 67 -13.96 6.73 7.44
N THR A 68 -14.37 5.72 8.18
CA THR A 68 -15.78 5.38 8.39
C THR A 68 -16.24 5.56 9.83
N PHE A 69 -15.38 6.04 10.71
CA PHE A 69 -15.67 6.22 12.14
C PHE A 69 -16.72 7.30 12.47
N SER A 70 -17.04 8.20 11.55
CA SER A 70 -18.07 9.23 11.73
C SER A 70 -19.02 9.26 10.54
N LYS A 71 -20.33 9.12 10.83
CA LYS A 71 -21.39 9.25 9.82
C LYS A 71 -21.48 10.68 9.26
N GLU A 72 -21.18 11.69 10.07
CA GLU A 72 -21.18 13.09 9.64
C GLU A 72 -20.11 13.32 8.57
N LEU A 73 -18.88 12.82 8.77
CA LEU A 73 -17.82 12.92 7.76
C LEU A 73 -18.23 12.29 6.43
N LEU A 74 -18.89 11.12 6.47
CA LEU A 74 -19.36 10.41 5.27
C LEU A 74 -20.48 11.19 4.55
N GLN A 75 -21.29 11.96 5.26
CA GLN A 75 -22.38 12.76 4.68
C GLN A 75 -21.90 14.13 4.19
N GLU A 76 -20.95 14.77 4.87
CA GLU A 76 -20.50 16.11 4.54
C GLU A 76 -19.51 16.16 3.38
N TRP A 77 -18.60 15.18 3.26
CA TRP A 77 -17.64 15.16 2.16
C TRP A 77 -18.29 14.74 0.84
N SER A 78 -17.92 15.42 -0.24
CA SER A 78 -18.35 15.12 -1.61
C SER A 78 -17.15 14.81 -2.48
N TRP A 79 -17.12 13.60 -3.03
CA TRP A 79 -16.10 13.20 -3.99
C TRP A 79 -16.45 13.69 -5.40
N THR A 80 -15.43 14.08 -6.17
CA THR A 80 -15.65 14.56 -7.54
C THR A 80 -15.71 13.44 -8.58
N LYS A 81 -15.12 12.29 -8.29
CA LYS A 81 -15.03 11.17 -9.25
C LYS A 81 -14.83 9.81 -8.58
N ARG A 82 -15.00 8.75 -9.40
CA ARG A 82 -14.88 7.35 -8.97
C ARG A 82 -13.51 7.04 -8.35
N TYR A 83 -12.42 7.42 -9.00
CA TYR A 83 -11.05 7.24 -8.52
C TYR A 83 -10.43 8.61 -8.32
N PRO A 84 -10.41 9.12 -7.09
CA PRO A 84 -9.91 10.46 -6.82
C PRO A 84 -8.41 10.54 -7.01
N GLY A 85 -7.95 11.66 -7.50
CA GLY A 85 -6.53 11.96 -7.59
C GLY A 85 -5.91 12.27 -6.23
N ARG A 86 -4.59 12.32 -6.22
CA ARG A 86 -3.79 12.64 -5.05
C ARG A 86 -4.29 13.86 -4.27
N GLU A 87 -4.58 14.93 -4.98
CA GLU A 87 -4.92 16.22 -4.38
C GLU A 87 -6.26 16.17 -3.63
N GLU A 88 -7.25 15.57 -4.26
CA GLU A 88 -8.57 15.38 -3.66
C GLU A 88 -8.50 14.46 -2.44
N THR A 89 -7.75 13.36 -2.52
CA THR A 89 -7.56 12.44 -1.39
C THR A 89 -6.82 13.11 -0.23
N GLN A 90 -5.83 13.96 -0.51
CA GLN A 90 -5.15 14.72 0.53
C GLN A 90 -6.07 15.79 1.15
N ASN A 91 -6.89 16.47 0.36
CA ASN A 91 -7.87 17.44 0.83
C ASN A 91 -8.95 16.78 1.70
N TYR A 92 -9.35 15.55 1.35
CA TYR A 92 -10.23 14.75 2.22
C TYR A 92 -9.62 14.54 3.62
N MET A 93 -8.33 14.16 3.69
CA MET A 93 -7.67 13.97 4.99
C MET A 93 -7.56 15.29 5.78
N ARG A 94 -7.29 16.41 5.12
CA ARG A 94 -7.33 17.74 5.77
C ARG A 94 -8.70 18.07 6.31
N PHE A 95 -9.74 17.81 5.51
CA PHE A 95 -11.14 17.98 5.95
C PHE A 95 -11.44 17.15 7.21
N VAL A 96 -11.00 15.87 7.27
CA VAL A 96 -11.15 15.03 8.46
C VAL A 96 -10.40 15.62 9.64
N ALA A 97 -9.16 16.07 9.46
CA ALA A 97 -8.34 16.64 10.52
C ALA A 97 -8.96 17.94 11.09
N ASP A 98 -9.53 18.79 10.22
CA ASP A 98 -10.21 20.02 10.60
C ASP A 98 -11.50 19.71 11.38
N LYS A 99 -12.35 18.85 10.84
CA LYS A 99 -13.66 18.51 11.44
C LYS A 99 -13.54 17.81 12.79
N CYS A 100 -12.52 17.01 12.98
CA CYS A 100 -12.30 16.24 14.21
C CYS A 100 -11.27 16.90 15.16
N ASP A 101 -10.87 18.15 14.92
CA ASP A 101 -9.89 18.90 15.73
C ASP A 101 -8.62 18.07 16.02
N MET A 102 -8.01 17.54 14.96
CA MET A 102 -6.85 16.64 15.11
C MET A 102 -5.50 17.35 15.09
N TRP A 103 -5.42 18.57 14.56
CA TRP A 103 -4.17 19.33 14.41
C TRP A 103 -3.33 19.48 15.69
N PRO A 104 -3.94 19.73 16.88
CA PRO A 104 -3.16 19.80 18.12
C PRO A 104 -2.42 18.51 18.49
N HIS A 105 -2.79 17.39 17.87
CA HIS A 105 -2.20 16.06 18.11
C HIS A 105 -1.16 15.66 17.06
N ILE A 106 -0.94 16.48 16.02
CA ILE A 106 -0.04 16.20 14.91
C ILE A 106 1.17 17.14 14.98
N GLN A 107 2.37 16.59 14.86
CA GLN A 107 3.60 17.34 14.74
C GLN A 107 4.29 16.99 13.43
N LEU A 108 4.18 17.90 12.47
CA LEU A 108 4.77 17.81 11.13
C LEU A 108 6.23 18.25 11.14
N ASN A 109 6.92 18.06 9.99
CA ASN A 109 8.34 18.39 9.81
C ASN A 109 9.24 17.76 10.89
N THR A 110 8.84 16.62 11.43
CA THR A 110 9.52 15.95 12.55
C THR A 110 9.78 14.49 12.18
N GLU A 111 11.01 14.22 11.79
CA GLU A 111 11.46 12.86 11.50
C GLU A 111 11.86 12.15 12.80
N ILE A 112 11.37 10.96 13.02
CA ILE A 112 11.83 10.08 14.08
C ILE A 112 12.99 9.24 13.55
N VAL A 113 14.10 9.26 14.28
CA VAL A 113 15.35 8.61 13.89
C VAL A 113 15.76 7.47 14.81
N ASP A 114 15.13 7.34 15.97
CA ASP A 114 15.35 6.25 16.93
C ASP A 114 14.13 6.04 17.79
N ALA A 115 13.83 4.77 18.10
CA ALA A 115 12.82 4.38 19.10
C ALA A 115 13.36 3.20 19.89
N GLN A 116 13.31 3.29 21.22
CA GLN A 116 13.84 2.28 22.11
C GLN A 116 12.88 1.99 23.26
N PHE A 117 12.58 0.71 23.48
CA PHE A 117 11.94 0.27 24.71
C PHE A 117 12.95 0.25 25.87
N LEU A 118 12.60 0.89 26.96
CA LEU A 118 13.43 0.98 28.17
C LEU A 118 12.97 -0.09 29.16
N ASP A 119 13.66 -1.23 29.19
CA ASP A 119 13.25 -2.40 30.00
C ASP A 119 13.09 -2.07 31.49
N ASP A 120 13.96 -1.25 32.07
CA ASP A 120 13.90 -0.86 33.46
C ASP A 120 12.74 0.10 33.79
N GLU A 121 12.29 0.86 32.79
CA GLU A 121 11.27 1.92 32.95
C GLU A 121 9.89 1.48 32.42
N GLY A 122 9.84 0.48 31.54
CA GLY A 122 8.61 -0.11 30.99
C GLY A 122 7.88 0.77 29.97
N HIS A 123 8.58 1.70 29.34
CA HIS A 123 8.03 2.58 28.32
C HIS A 123 8.99 2.81 27.15
N TRP A 124 8.50 3.45 26.09
CA TRP A 124 9.29 3.79 24.92
C TRP A 124 9.88 5.18 25.04
N ARG A 125 11.13 5.35 24.58
CA ARG A 125 11.76 6.62 24.28
C ARG A 125 11.90 6.75 22.77
N VAL A 126 11.44 7.88 22.23
CA VAL A 126 11.46 8.22 20.81
C VAL A 126 12.32 9.45 20.61
N THR A 127 13.25 9.43 19.64
CA THR A 127 14.17 10.52 19.36
C THR A 127 13.93 11.08 17.96
N THR A 128 13.83 12.41 17.88
CA THR A 128 13.67 13.15 16.61
C THR A 128 15.01 13.38 15.93
N GLY A 129 14.97 13.72 14.64
CA GLY A 129 16.17 14.12 13.86
C GLY A 129 16.86 15.38 14.38
N THR A 130 16.18 16.20 15.18
CA THR A 130 16.75 17.38 15.88
C THR A 130 17.37 17.03 17.23
N GLY A 131 17.26 15.79 17.69
CA GLY A 131 17.78 15.32 18.96
C GLY A 131 16.82 15.50 20.16
N GLU A 132 15.61 16.00 19.95
CA GLU A 132 14.57 16.01 20.99
C GLU A 132 14.12 14.58 21.31
N THR A 133 13.79 14.34 22.56
CA THR A 133 13.30 13.02 23.02
C THR A 133 11.93 13.13 23.66
N PHE A 134 11.09 12.16 23.37
CA PHE A 134 9.77 12.00 23.96
C PHE A 134 9.59 10.59 24.51
N THR A 135 8.77 10.46 25.54
CA THR A 135 8.45 9.17 26.16
C THR A 135 6.97 8.82 26.01
N CYS A 136 6.68 7.54 25.79
CA CYS A 136 5.31 7.07 25.71
C CYS A 136 5.16 5.64 26.23
N LYS A 137 3.95 5.33 26.70
CA LYS A 137 3.62 3.96 27.11
C LYS A 137 3.50 3.05 25.89
N TYR A 138 2.86 3.53 24.81
CA TYR A 138 2.63 2.77 23.59
C TYR A 138 3.30 3.45 22.40
N PHE A 139 4.15 2.71 21.69
CA PHE A 139 4.75 3.13 20.40
C PHE A 139 3.97 2.48 19.25
N ILE A 140 3.43 3.29 18.33
CA ILE A 140 2.51 2.81 17.30
C ILE A 140 2.98 3.25 15.92
N SER A 141 3.34 2.30 15.06
CA SER A 141 3.75 2.58 13.69
C SER A 141 2.56 2.67 12.75
N GLY A 142 2.28 3.87 12.23
CA GLY A 142 1.37 4.15 11.13
C GLY A 142 2.08 4.60 9.86
N MET A 143 3.35 4.19 9.65
CA MET A 143 4.23 4.69 8.58
C MET A 143 3.85 4.21 7.17
N GLY A 144 2.85 3.35 7.05
CA GLY A 144 2.37 2.83 5.77
C GLY A 144 3.28 1.77 5.14
N MET A 145 2.68 0.95 4.27
CA MET A 145 3.36 -0.20 3.67
C MET A 145 4.21 0.12 2.44
N ILE A 146 4.08 1.31 1.83
CA ILE A 146 4.79 1.72 0.60
C ILE A 146 5.43 3.11 0.78
N SER A 147 6.18 3.32 1.84
CA SER A 147 6.79 4.62 2.18
C SER A 147 8.27 4.70 1.85
N GLU A 148 8.98 3.57 1.85
CA GLU A 148 10.41 3.53 1.59
C GLU A 148 10.69 3.09 0.15
N PRO A 149 11.29 3.96 -0.70
CA PRO A 149 11.52 3.67 -2.12
C PRO A 149 12.61 2.61 -2.32
N VAL A 150 12.50 1.84 -3.41
CA VAL A 150 13.59 1.02 -3.93
C VAL A 150 14.41 1.86 -4.91
N ILE A 151 15.60 2.24 -4.51
CA ILE A 151 16.55 2.93 -5.38
C ILE A 151 17.49 1.89 -5.97
N PRO A 152 17.44 1.63 -7.29
CA PRO A 152 18.30 0.64 -7.94
C PRO A 152 19.75 1.12 -7.98
N LYS A 153 20.69 0.18 -7.95
CA LYS A 153 22.11 0.49 -8.13
C LYS A 153 22.47 0.49 -9.62
N ILE A 154 22.18 1.58 -10.31
CA ILE A 154 22.53 1.76 -11.72
C ILE A 154 23.84 2.54 -11.79
N LYS A 155 24.81 2.04 -12.55
CA LYS A 155 26.09 2.72 -12.76
C LYS A 155 25.87 4.12 -13.34
N GLY A 156 26.51 5.12 -12.77
CA GLY A 156 26.51 6.49 -13.29
C GLY A 156 25.30 7.36 -12.90
N MET A 157 24.46 6.94 -11.95
CA MET A 157 23.34 7.74 -11.47
C MET A 157 23.73 9.14 -10.98
N ASP A 158 24.92 9.25 -10.40
CA ASP A 158 25.50 10.49 -9.87
C ASP A 158 26.04 11.45 -10.95
N ARG A 159 26.12 10.99 -12.21
CA ARG A 159 26.66 11.75 -13.34
C ARG A 159 25.62 12.51 -14.13
N PHE A 160 24.34 12.11 -14.04
CA PHE A 160 23.28 12.76 -14.80
C PHE A 160 23.12 14.22 -14.40
N LYS A 161 23.11 15.12 -15.39
CA LYS A 161 23.07 16.58 -15.17
C LYS A 161 21.66 17.13 -15.00
N GLY A 162 20.66 16.38 -15.42
CA GLY A 162 19.25 16.73 -15.24
C GLY A 162 18.66 16.23 -13.91
N PRO A 163 17.40 16.54 -13.63
CA PRO A 163 16.67 15.97 -12.51
C PRO A 163 16.55 14.44 -12.63
N LEU A 164 17.05 13.71 -11.61
CA LEU A 164 16.90 12.27 -11.45
C LEU A 164 16.35 12.00 -10.05
N PHE A 165 15.17 11.41 -9.95
CA PHE A 165 14.53 11.13 -8.66
C PHE A 165 13.58 9.95 -8.74
N HIS A 166 13.29 9.36 -7.57
CA HIS A 166 12.23 8.37 -7.45
C HIS A 166 10.87 9.05 -7.49
N SER A 167 9.85 8.42 -8.09
CA SER A 167 8.51 8.98 -8.25
C SER A 167 7.86 9.47 -6.94
N SER A 168 8.15 8.80 -5.80
CA SER A 168 7.71 9.25 -4.47
C SER A 168 8.53 10.41 -3.89
N ARG A 169 9.47 10.93 -4.63
CA ARG A 169 10.28 12.12 -4.31
C ARG A 169 10.13 13.18 -5.39
N TRP A 170 8.97 13.20 -6.04
CA TRP A 170 8.62 14.25 -6.99
C TRP A 170 8.75 15.61 -6.32
N PRO A 171 9.38 16.62 -6.98
CA PRO A 171 9.61 17.94 -6.38
C PRO A 171 8.32 18.55 -5.82
N GLN A 172 8.39 19.08 -4.61
CA GLN A 172 7.20 19.61 -3.91
C GLN A 172 6.67 20.90 -4.55
N GLU A 173 7.57 21.71 -5.09
CA GLU A 173 7.29 22.93 -5.85
C GLU A 173 6.70 22.65 -7.25
N GLY A 174 6.62 21.38 -7.62
CA GLY A 174 6.27 20.94 -8.96
C GLY A 174 7.49 20.82 -9.87
N LEU A 175 7.30 20.28 -11.05
CA LEU A 175 8.32 20.12 -12.08
C LEU A 175 7.73 20.49 -13.43
N ASP A 176 8.37 21.41 -14.14
CA ASP A 176 8.02 21.71 -15.51
C ASP A 176 8.57 20.62 -16.43
N TYR A 177 7.68 19.80 -16.94
CA TYR A 177 7.97 18.72 -17.88
C TYR A 177 7.44 19.01 -19.31
N ALA A 178 6.79 20.15 -19.55
CA ALA A 178 6.30 20.52 -20.88
C ALA A 178 7.47 20.69 -21.86
N GLY A 179 7.38 20.06 -23.01
CA GLY A 179 8.42 20.05 -24.02
C GLY A 179 9.73 19.35 -23.63
N LYS A 180 9.76 18.58 -22.53
CA LYS A 180 10.92 17.82 -22.07
C LYS A 180 10.93 16.39 -22.57
N ARG A 181 12.13 15.83 -22.75
CA ARG A 181 12.36 14.41 -23.03
C ARG A 181 12.47 13.68 -21.68
N ILE A 182 11.59 12.71 -21.45
CA ILE A 182 11.47 12.05 -20.14
C ILE A 182 11.77 10.55 -20.28
N GLY A 183 12.72 10.07 -19.48
CA GLY A 183 13.00 8.65 -19.31
C GLY A 183 12.38 8.12 -18.03
N ILE A 184 11.64 7.00 -18.08
CA ILE A 184 10.99 6.37 -16.94
C ILE A 184 11.52 4.95 -16.79
N ILE A 185 12.13 4.62 -15.65
CA ILE A 185 12.61 3.26 -15.36
C ILE A 185 11.58 2.55 -14.49
N GLY A 186 10.91 1.54 -15.07
CA GLY A 186 9.86 0.74 -14.42
C GLY A 186 8.53 0.81 -15.16
N ALA A 187 7.68 -0.21 -14.98
CA ALA A 187 6.38 -0.37 -15.66
C ALA A 187 5.27 -0.81 -14.68
N GLY A 188 5.32 -0.32 -13.44
CA GLY A 188 4.30 -0.54 -12.42
C GLY A 188 3.18 0.50 -12.45
N ALA A 189 2.30 0.48 -11.44
CA ALA A 189 1.14 1.38 -11.32
C ALA A 189 1.50 2.86 -11.49
N THR A 190 2.63 3.30 -10.94
CA THR A 190 3.13 4.67 -11.07
C THR A 190 3.34 5.08 -12.54
N THR A 191 3.98 4.22 -13.33
CA THR A 191 4.21 4.46 -14.77
C THR A 191 2.90 4.44 -15.55
N VAL A 192 2.02 3.48 -15.26
CA VAL A 192 0.70 3.36 -15.88
C VAL A 192 -0.15 4.61 -15.66
N GLN A 193 -0.06 5.23 -14.47
CA GLN A 193 -0.76 6.48 -14.17
C GLN A 193 -0.07 7.71 -14.76
N MET A 194 1.25 7.74 -14.80
CA MET A 194 2.03 8.92 -15.15
C MET A 194 2.11 9.14 -16.68
N VAL A 195 2.34 8.09 -17.45
CA VAL A 195 2.57 8.18 -18.90
C VAL A 195 1.44 8.90 -19.65
N PRO A 196 0.14 8.59 -19.41
CA PRO A 196 -0.95 9.27 -20.13
C PRO A 196 -1.02 10.79 -19.86
N VAL A 197 -0.51 11.23 -18.72
CA VAL A 197 -0.50 12.65 -18.36
C VAL A 197 0.72 13.35 -18.96
N LEU A 198 1.90 12.73 -18.85
CA LEU A 198 3.14 13.27 -19.42
C LEU A 198 3.09 13.37 -20.96
N ALA A 199 2.54 12.35 -21.62
CA ALA A 199 2.43 12.30 -23.08
C ALA A 199 1.67 13.50 -23.67
N LYS A 200 0.79 14.15 -22.90
CA LYS A 200 0.03 15.31 -23.40
C LYS A 200 0.89 16.54 -23.68
N THR A 201 2.02 16.70 -23.02
CA THR A 201 2.81 17.94 -23.05
C THR A 201 4.32 17.73 -23.15
N ALA A 202 4.85 16.57 -22.83
CA ALA A 202 6.26 16.24 -22.98
C ALA A 202 6.66 16.20 -24.46
N ALA A 203 7.92 16.51 -24.77
CA ALA A 203 8.46 16.33 -26.13
C ALA A 203 8.58 14.85 -26.50
N SER A 204 8.97 14.01 -25.51
CA SER A 204 8.93 12.56 -25.65
C SER A 204 8.89 11.88 -24.28
N VAL A 205 8.32 10.67 -24.24
CA VAL A 205 8.32 9.80 -23.06
C VAL A 205 8.84 8.44 -23.46
N THR A 206 9.92 7.98 -22.83
CA THR A 206 10.47 6.64 -23.05
C THR A 206 10.40 5.83 -21.76
N VAL A 207 9.73 4.68 -21.84
CA VAL A 207 9.55 3.76 -20.71
C VAL A 207 10.50 2.58 -20.85
N PHE A 208 11.37 2.37 -19.86
CA PHE A 208 12.28 1.24 -19.75
C PHE A 208 11.63 0.14 -18.91
N GLN A 209 11.05 -0.84 -19.58
CA GLN A 209 10.29 -1.92 -18.99
C GLN A 209 11.12 -3.18 -18.80
N ARG A 210 11.14 -3.72 -17.57
CA ARG A 210 11.72 -5.03 -17.29
C ARG A 210 10.70 -6.17 -17.37
N THR A 211 9.51 -5.95 -16.84
CA THR A 211 8.45 -6.95 -16.76
C THR A 211 7.12 -6.26 -17.02
N PRO A 212 6.35 -6.67 -18.04
CA PRO A 212 5.01 -6.15 -18.28
C PRO A 212 4.06 -6.48 -17.12
N ASN A 213 2.88 -5.86 -17.09
CA ASN A 213 1.85 -6.16 -16.09
C ASN A 213 0.48 -6.33 -16.75
N TYR A 214 -0.39 -7.16 -16.16
CA TYR A 214 -1.81 -7.14 -16.49
C TYR A 214 -2.39 -5.79 -16.15
N ILE A 215 -3.16 -5.20 -17.05
CA ILE A 215 -3.70 -3.85 -16.91
C ILE A 215 -5.21 -3.91 -17.08
N LEU A 216 -5.94 -3.38 -16.09
CA LEU A 216 -7.40 -3.34 -16.11
C LEU A 216 -7.88 -1.92 -16.42
N PRO A 217 -8.98 -1.74 -17.18
CA PRO A 217 -9.51 -0.41 -17.44
C PRO A 217 -10.03 0.22 -16.15
N ALA A 218 -9.63 1.47 -15.86
CA ALA A 218 -10.12 2.19 -14.71
C ALA A 218 -11.60 2.57 -14.84
N MET A 219 -12.04 2.90 -16.06
CA MET A 219 -13.39 3.38 -16.33
C MET A 219 -13.78 4.54 -15.41
N GLN A 220 -12.92 5.55 -15.40
CA GLN A 220 -13.14 6.77 -14.61
C GLN A 220 -14.49 7.41 -14.91
N LYS A 221 -15.19 7.83 -13.85
CA LYS A 221 -16.48 8.52 -13.94
C LYS A 221 -16.47 9.72 -13.02
N GLU A 222 -17.05 10.82 -13.47
CA GLU A 222 -17.36 11.96 -12.60
C GLU A 222 -18.51 11.58 -11.66
N MET A 223 -18.48 12.09 -10.42
CA MET A 223 -19.53 11.89 -9.45
C MET A 223 -20.72 12.77 -9.81
N THR A 224 -21.86 12.16 -10.13
CA THR A 224 -23.09 12.93 -10.35
C THR A 224 -23.85 13.10 -9.03
N PRO A 225 -24.71 14.15 -8.91
CA PRO A 225 -25.51 14.34 -7.72
C PRO A 225 -26.40 13.14 -7.36
N GLU A 226 -26.92 12.44 -8.37
CA GLU A 226 -27.76 11.26 -8.19
C GLU A 226 -26.94 10.09 -7.63
N TRP A 227 -25.73 9.85 -8.17
CA TRP A 227 -24.84 8.80 -7.70
C TRP A 227 -24.29 9.10 -6.30
N GLU A 228 -23.92 10.36 -6.04
CA GLU A 228 -23.52 10.79 -4.69
C GLU A 228 -24.63 10.55 -3.67
N LYS A 229 -25.88 10.92 -4.03
CA LYS A 229 -27.03 10.70 -3.17
C LYS A 229 -27.24 9.20 -2.89
N GLU A 230 -27.18 8.36 -3.91
CA GLU A 230 -27.27 6.90 -3.77
C GLU A 230 -26.23 6.35 -2.79
N ILE A 231 -24.97 6.80 -2.92
CA ILE A 231 -23.88 6.41 -2.02
C ILE A 231 -24.20 6.86 -0.59
N LYS A 232 -24.54 8.14 -0.39
CA LYS A 232 -24.78 8.72 0.93
C LYS A 232 -25.97 8.08 1.65
N ASP A 233 -27.03 7.74 0.92
CA ASP A 233 -28.19 7.03 1.45
C ASP A 233 -27.85 5.57 1.87
N ASN A 234 -26.80 4.97 1.32
CA ASN A 234 -26.46 3.56 1.50
C ASN A 234 -25.11 3.32 2.20
N TYR A 235 -24.49 4.31 2.83
CA TYR A 235 -23.16 4.15 3.43
C TYR A 235 -23.05 3.00 4.43
N ASP A 236 -24.05 2.78 5.27
CA ASP A 236 -24.04 1.67 6.23
C ASP A 236 -23.91 0.30 5.51
N ALA A 237 -24.60 0.14 4.39
CA ALA A 237 -24.50 -1.08 3.57
C ALA A 237 -23.15 -1.20 2.84
N ILE A 238 -22.61 -0.07 2.37
CA ILE A 238 -21.28 0.00 1.70
C ILE A 238 -20.20 -0.40 2.69
N VAL A 239 -20.20 0.16 3.90
CA VAL A 239 -19.23 -0.17 4.97
C VAL A 239 -19.33 -1.65 5.35
N ALA A 240 -20.55 -2.18 5.50
CA ALA A 240 -20.76 -3.59 5.77
C ALA A 240 -20.23 -4.49 4.64
N LYS A 241 -20.42 -4.13 3.37
CA LYS A 241 -19.83 -4.83 2.23
C LYS A 241 -18.30 -4.83 2.31
N CYS A 242 -17.68 -3.68 2.56
CA CYS A 242 -16.21 -3.60 2.72
C CYS A 242 -15.71 -4.51 3.84
N ARG A 243 -16.39 -4.52 4.99
CA ARG A 243 -16.02 -5.37 6.14
C ARG A 243 -16.06 -6.86 5.79
N ASN A 244 -17.02 -7.28 4.94
CA ASN A 244 -17.28 -8.68 4.60
C ASN A 244 -16.60 -9.14 3.30
N HIS A 245 -15.97 -8.27 2.54
CA HIS A 245 -15.32 -8.62 1.27
C HIS A 245 -13.86 -9.06 1.49
N VAL A 246 -13.41 -10.05 0.70
CA VAL A 246 -12.04 -10.62 0.81
C VAL A 246 -10.91 -9.60 0.58
N PHE A 247 -11.18 -8.48 -0.09
CA PHE A 247 -10.25 -7.37 -0.29
C PHE A 247 -10.70 -6.06 0.38
N GLY A 248 -11.66 -6.11 1.29
CA GLY A 248 -12.12 -4.91 1.99
C GLY A 248 -12.79 -3.87 1.09
N MET A 249 -13.37 -4.28 -0.04
CA MET A 249 -13.99 -3.42 -1.05
C MET A 249 -15.51 -3.62 -1.11
N ALA A 250 -16.25 -2.61 -1.55
CA ALA A 250 -17.72 -2.68 -1.65
C ALA A 250 -18.18 -3.42 -2.92
N PHE A 251 -17.71 -4.67 -3.13
CA PHE A 251 -18.04 -5.49 -4.29
C PHE A 251 -19.11 -6.53 -3.96
N ASP A 252 -19.85 -6.96 -5.00
CA ASP A 252 -20.87 -8.00 -4.92
C ASP A 252 -20.23 -9.35 -5.24
N SER A 253 -19.54 -9.93 -4.25
CA SER A 253 -18.94 -11.26 -4.34
C SER A 253 -19.06 -11.99 -2.99
N PRO A 254 -19.13 -13.36 -2.99
CA PRO A 254 -19.10 -14.25 -4.15
C PRO A 254 -20.36 -14.15 -5.02
N VAL A 255 -20.21 -14.46 -6.32
CA VAL A 255 -21.31 -14.42 -7.30
C VAL A 255 -21.98 -15.80 -7.52
N GLY A 256 -21.44 -16.84 -6.91
CA GLY A 256 -21.97 -18.20 -6.94
C GLY A 256 -21.75 -18.94 -8.27
N ARG A 257 -20.76 -18.56 -9.07
CA ARG A 257 -20.40 -19.23 -10.33
C ARG A 257 -18.89 -19.28 -10.55
N ASN A 258 -18.43 -20.37 -11.18
CA ASN A 258 -17.03 -20.59 -11.53
C ASN A 258 -16.82 -20.49 -13.05
N ALA A 259 -15.69 -19.96 -13.47
CA ALA A 259 -15.33 -19.86 -14.88
C ALA A 259 -15.10 -21.24 -15.51
N VAL A 260 -14.51 -22.17 -14.77
CA VAL A 260 -14.24 -23.55 -15.28
C VAL A 260 -15.52 -24.36 -15.55
N ASP A 261 -16.60 -24.09 -14.81
CA ASP A 261 -17.87 -24.78 -14.92
C ASP A 261 -18.82 -24.11 -15.95
N THR A 262 -18.46 -22.92 -16.42
CA THR A 262 -19.30 -22.11 -17.33
C THR A 262 -18.96 -22.43 -18.80
N PRO A 263 -19.95 -22.67 -19.67
CA PRO A 263 -19.71 -22.91 -21.09
C PRO A 263 -18.91 -21.77 -21.75
N PRO A 264 -18.01 -22.05 -22.70
CA PRO A 264 -17.10 -21.05 -23.28
C PRO A 264 -17.80 -19.81 -23.84
N GLU A 265 -18.90 -19.96 -24.57
CA GLU A 265 -19.65 -18.84 -25.14
C GLU A 265 -20.29 -17.96 -24.06
N GLU A 266 -20.85 -18.57 -23.03
CA GLU A 266 -21.45 -17.85 -21.90
C GLU A 266 -20.37 -17.15 -21.06
N ARG A 267 -19.26 -17.81 -20.79
CA ARG A 267 -18.10 -17.22 -20.10
C ARG A 267 -17.56 -16.00 -20.84
N GLN A 268 -17.39 -16.11 -22.16
CA GLN A 268 -16.95 -14.98 -23.00
C GLN A 268 -17.95 -13.82 -22.91
N ARG A 269 -19.24 -14.08 -22.98
CA ARG A 269 -20.30 -13.07 -22.85
C ARG A 269 -20.21 -12.37 -21.47
N ILE A 270 -20.06 -13.13 -20.38
CA ILE A 270 -19.95 -12.57 -19.02
C ILE A 270 -18.70 -11.70 -18.91
N PHE A 271 -17.55 -12.13 -19.42
CA PHE A 271 -16.33 -11.33 -19.44
C PHE A 271 -16.51 -10.01 -20.19
N GLU A 272 -17.12 -10.06 -21.38
CA GLU A 272 -17.36 -8.86 -22.21
C GLU A 272 -18.33 -7.87 -21.55
N GLU A 273 -19.47 -8.36 -21.07
CA GLU A 273 -20.51 -7.52 -20.45
C GLU A 273 -20.00 -6.78 -19.20
N ASN A 274 -19.06 -7.39 -18.47
CA ASN A 274 -18.52 -6.82 -17.23
C ASN A 274 -17.16 -6.13 -17.39
N TRP A 275 -16.57 -6.11 -18.60
CA TRP A 275 -15.22 -5.58 -18.82
C TRP A 275 -15.03 -4.14 -18.34
N THR A 276 -16.06 -3.34 -18.32
CA THR A 276 -16.05 -1.96 -17.83
C THR A 276 -16.08 -1.85 -16.29
N GLY A 277 -16.07 -2.97 -15.58
CA GLY A 277 -16.16 -3.03 -14.12
C GLY A 277 -14.86 -2.67 -13.37
N SER A 278 -13.73 -2.51 -14.08
CA SER A 278 -12.44 -2.30 -13.41
C SER A 278 -12.06 -3.49 -12.51
N PHE A 279 -11.65 -3.30 -11.24
CA PHE A 279 -11.41 -4.42 -10.33
C PHE A 279 -12.65 -5.26 -10.05
N ARG A 280 -13.86 -4.72 -10.17
CA ARG A 280 -15.11 -5.47 -10.05
C ARG A 280 -15.15 -6.63 -11.03
N TRP A 281 -14.59 -6.45 -12.23
CA TRP A 281 -14.52 -7.52 -13.22
C TRP A 281 -13.90 -8.81 -12.67
N VAL A 282 -12.84 -8.69 -11.86
CA VAL A 282 -12.16 -9.86 -11.28
C VAL A 282 -13.01 -10.55 -10.22
N PHE A 283 -13.80 -9.80 -9.45
CA PHE A 283 -14.50 -10.30 -8.27
C PHE A 283 -16.00 -10.54 -8.52
N GLU A 284 -16.58 -9.87 -9.51
CA GLU A 284 -18.03 -9.92 -9.79
C GLU A 284 -18.35 -10.73 -11.06
N THR A 285 -17.37 -11.33 -11.73
CA THR A 285 -17.61 -12.23 -12.86
C THR A 285 -17.65 -13.69 -12.44
N PHE A 286 -16.62 -14.18 -11.76
CA PHE A 286 -16.48 -15.57 -11.32
C PHE A 286 -15.72 -15.66 -10.00
N ASP A 287 -16.01 -16.68 -9.20
CA ASP A 287 -15.43 -16.83 -7.85
C ASP A 287 -14.06 -17.53 -7.85
N ASP A 288 -13.70 -18.20 -8.95
CA ASP A 288 -12.52 -19.06 -9.04
C ASP A 288 -11.31 -18.42 -9.76
N LEU A 289 -11.41 -17.17 -10.24
CA LEU A 289 -10.36 -16.55 -11.07
C LEU A 289 -8.99 -16.43 -10.37
N LEU A 290 -8.97 -16.27 -9.05
CA LEU A 290 -7.74 -16.13 -8.28
C LEU A 290 -7.29 -17.40 -7.55
N ALA A 291 -8.13 -18.44 -7.55
CA ALA A 291 -7.89 -19.69 -6.85
C ALA A 291 -7.60 -20.87 -7.80
N ASN A 292 -8.26 -20.91 -8.94
CA ASN A 292 -8.13 -22.01 -9.91
C ASN A 292 -7.17 -21.61 -11.06
N PRO A 293 -6.08 -22.38 -11.32
CA PRO A 293 -5.11 -22.05 -12.37
C PRO A 293 -5.72 -21.97 -13.78
N GLU A 294 -6.72 -22.81 -14.10
CA GLU A 294 -7.37 -22.81 -15.40
C GLU A 294 -8.29 -21.59 -15.57
N ALA A 295 -9.09 -21.27 -14.54
CA ALA A 295 -9.90 -20.05 -14.51
C ALA A 295 -9.04 -18.80 -14.64
N ASN A 296 -7.90 -18.76 -13.94
CA ASN A 296 -6.94 -17.67 -14.01
C ASN A 296 -6.33 -17.53 -15.41
N ARG A 297 -6.03 -18.66 -16.09
CA ARG A 297 -5.56 -18.65 -17.49
C ARG A 297 -6.60 -18.03 -18.41
N MET A 298 -7.86 -18.45 -18.31
CA MET A 298 -8.97 -17.90 -19.12
C MET A 298 -9.11 -16.39 -18.92
N ALA A 299 -9.05 -15.92 -17.67
CA ALA A 299 -9.09 -14.51 -17.33
C ALA A 299 -7.86 -13.75 -17.87
N SER A 300 -6.67 -14.33 -17.73
CA SER A 300 -5.41 -13.76 -18.22
C SER A 300 -5.42 -13.59 -19.74
N GLU A 301 -5.83 -14.62 -20.47
CA GLU A 301 -5.93 -14.60 -21.94
C GLU A 301 -6.92 -13.54 -22.43
N PHE A 302 -8.05 -13.40 -21.76
CA PHE A 302 -9.03 -12.36 -22.05
C PHE A 302 -8.45 -10.95 -21.86
N ILE A 303 -7.81 -10.69 -20.70
CA ILE A 303 -7.18 -9.39 -20.40
C ILE A 303 -6.08 -9.08 -21.42
N ILE A 304 -5.22 -10.06 -21.74
CA ILE A 304 -4.14 -9.91 -22.74
C ILE A 304 -4.70 -9.52 -24.11
N ALA A 305 -5.78 -10.18 -24.55
CA ALA A 305 -6.45 -9.83 -25.80
C ALA A 305 -6.95 -8.38 -25.78
N LYS A 306 -7.65 -7.99 -24.71
CA LYS A 306 -8.15 -6.62 -24.53
C LYS A 306 -7.05 -5.56 -24.44
N MET A 307 -5.90 -5.88 -23.85
CA MET A 307 -4.74 -4.98 -23.86
C MET A 307 -4.21 -4.77 -25.27
N LYS A 308 -4.06 -5.85 -26.04
CA LYS A 308 -3.52 -5.78 -27.41
C LYS A 308 -4.44 -5.07 -28.39
N GLU A 309 -5.75 -5.20 -28.24
CA GLU A 309 -6.75 -4.49 -29.06
C GLU A 309 -6.60 -2.95 -29.02
N ARG A 310 -6.00 -2.41 -27.96
CA ARG A 310 -5.85 -0.97 -27.69
C ARG A 310 -4.54 -0.37 -28.21
N VAL A 311 -3.64 -1.19 -28.73
CA VAL A 311 -2.31 -0.78 -29.21
C VAL A 311 -2.21 -1.05 -30.72
N ASN A 312 -1.94 0.00 -31.51
CA ASN A 312 -1.93 -0.10 -32.96
C ASN A 312 -0.79 -0.96 -33.51
N ASP A 313 0.39 -0.87 -32.87
CA ASP A 313 1.55 -1.69 -33.23
C ASP A 313 1.49 -3.04 -32.51
N PRO A 314 1.33 -4.17 -33.24
CA PRO A 314 1.27 -5.49 -32.62
C PRO A 314 2.55 -5.88 -31.86
N GLU A 315 3.71 -5.34 -32.25
CA GLU A 315 4.97 -5.62 -31.55
C GLU A 315 4.99 -4.94 -30.18
N ILE A 316 4.60 -3.69 -30.11
CA ILE A 316 4.45 -2.94 -28.86
C ILE A 316 3.34 -3.56 -27.99
N GLY A 317 2.21 -3.94 -28.58
CA GLY A 317 1.13 -4.65 -27.89
C GLY A 317 1.60 -5.97 -27.24
N ASN A 318 2.47 -6.71 -27.92
CA ASN A 318 3.07 -7.94 -27.37
C ASN A 318 4.09 -7.66 -26.24
N LEU A 319 4.80 -6.54 -26.28
CA LEU A 319 5.74 -6.15 -25.22
C LEU A 319 5.02 -5.63 -23.98
N LEU A 320 3.91 -4.94 -24.13
CA LEU A 320 3.10 -4.39 -23.03
C LEU A 320 2.31 -5.46 -22.30
N ALA A 321 1.89 -6.51 -23.01
CA ALA A 321 1.11 -7.60 -22.41
C ALA A 321 2.01 -8.66 -21.78
N PRO A 322 1.71 -9.13 -20.55
CA PRO A 322 2.39 -10.30 -19.97
C PRO A 322 2.02 -11.58 -20.73
N ARG A 323 2.80 -12.62 -20.50
CA ARG A 323 2.43 -13.99 -20.91
C ARG A 323 1.99 -14.75 -19.66
N PHE A 324 0.95 -15.55 -19.77
CA PHE A 324 0.46 -16.35 -18.64
C PHE A 324 1.56 -17.29 -18.11
N GLU A 325 2.40 -17.81 -19.00
CA GLU A 325 3.53 -18.70 -18.67
C GLU A 325 4.59 -18.00 -17.79
N ASP A 326 4.72 -16.69 -17.88
CA ASP A 326 5.65 -15.93 -17.05
C ASP A 326 5.10 -15.81 -15.61
N TYR A 327 3.80 -15.48 -15.46
CA TYR A 327 3.14 -15.44 -14.16
C TYR A 327 1.60 -15.31 -14.33
N PRO A 328 0.82 -15.87 -13.37
CA PRO A 328 -0.64 -15.78 -13.38
C PRO A 328 -1.12 -14.37 -13.00
N LEU A 329 -2.35 -14.05 -13.37
CA LEU A 329 -3.05 -12.83 -12.96
C LEU A 329 -3.02 -12.69 -11.43
N PHE A 330 -2.73 -11.50 -10.93
CA PHE A 330 -2.56 -11.12 -9.51
C PHE A 330 -1.26 -11.61 -8.82
N ALA A 331 -0.38 -12.38 -9.43
CA ALA A 331 0.96 -12.61 -8.86
C ALA A 331 1.77 -11.28 -8.76
N LYS A 332 1.38 -10.30 -9.58
CA LYS A 332 1.65 -8.86 -9.38
C LYS A 332 0.31 -8.13 -9.42
N ARG A 333 0.12 -7.14 -8.56
CA ARG A 333 -1.11 -6.34 -8.57
C ARG A 333 -1.31 -5.67 -9.93
N PRO A 334 -2.43 -5.93 -10.64
CA PRO A 334 -2.76 -5.22 -11.87
C PRO A 334 -3.03 -3.74 -11.58
N PRO A 335 -2.37 -2.78 -12.26
CA PRO A 335 -2.75 -1.38 -12.17
C PRO A 335 -4.03 -1.09 -12.95
N LEU A 336 -4.72 -0.01 -12.55
CA LEU A 336 -5.82 0.55 -13.30
C LEU A 336 -5.32 1.55 -14.34
N ASP A 337 -5.88 1.44 -15.54
CA ASP A 337 -5.47 2.21 -16.72
C ASP A 337 -6.38 3.40 -16.99
N HIS A 338 -5.75 4.54 -17.16
CA HIS A 338 -6.37 5.81 -17.52
C HIS A 338 -5.89 6.31 -18.91
N GLY A 339 -5.63 5.40 -19.85
CA GLY A 339 -5.12 5.70 -21.21
C GLY A 339 -3.64 5.37 -21.42
N TYR A 340 -3.08 4.49 -20.59
CA TYR A 340 -1.67 4.07 -20.69
C TYR A 340 -1.37 3.31 -21.98
N LEU A 341 -2.25 2.38 -22.37
CA LEU A 341 -2.06 1.57 -23.57
C LEU A 341 -2.16 2.43 -24.82
N GLU A 342 -3.15 3.32 -24.89
CA GLU A 342 -3.34 4.25 -26.00
C GLU A 342 -2.19 5.25 -26.13
N ALA A 343 -1.52 5.61 -25.04
CA ALA A 343 -0.38 6.52 -25.11
C ALA A 343 0.75 6.00 -26.03
N TYR A 344 0.90 4.69 -26.16
CA TYR A 344 1.88 4.09 -27.06
C TYR A 344 1.47 4.13 -28.56
N ASN A 345 0.30 4.64 -28.89
CA ASN A 345 -0.11 4.93 -30.25
C ASN A 345 0.38 6.31 -30.73
N GLU A 346 1.00 7.08 -29.83
CA GLU A 346 1.59 8.39 -30.12
C GLU A 346 3.08 8.22 -30.49
N ASP A 347 3.54 8.81 -31.57
CA ASP A 347 4.91 8.67 -32.12
C ASP A 347 6.02 9.05 -31.11
N HIS A 348 5.71 9.92 -30.15
CA HIS A 348 6.66 10.41 -29.14
C HIS A 348 6.68 9.60 -27.82
N VAL A 349 5.91 8.51 -27.73
CA VAL A 349 5.91 7.60 -26.59
C VAL A 349 6.54 6.27 -27.00
N THR A 350 7.64 5.91 -26.34
CA THR A 350 8.45 4.74 -26.71
C THR A 350 8.55 3.75 -25.55
N LEU A 351 8.50 2.46 -25.88
CA LEU A 351 8.75 1.36 -24.96
C LEU A 351 10.08 0.68 -25.27
N VAL A 352 10.91 0.49 -24.26
CA VAL A 352 12.19 -0.24 -24.34
C VAL A 352 12.15 -1.43 -23.41
N ASP A 353 12.30 -2.64 -23.94
CA ASP A 353 12.42 -3.87 -23.15
C ASP A 353 13.86 -4.03 -22.66
N ILE A 354 14.09 -3.71 -21.39
CA ILE A 354 15.40 -3.79 -20.76
C ILE A 354 15.68 -5.17 -20.11
N LYS A 355 14.79 -6.12 -20.26
CA LYS A 355 15.00 -7.49 -19.78
C LYS A 355 15.68 -8.36 -20.84
N ASP A 356 15.03 -8.51 -21.97
CA ASP A 356 15.38 -9.53 -22.96
C ASP A 356 16.00 -8.94 -24.23
N ARG A 357 15.61 -7.72 -24.63
CA ARG A 357 16.03 -7.12 -25.90
C ARG A 357 17.18 -6.12 -25.78
N GLU A 358 17.10 -5.23 -24.81
CA GLU A 358 17.99 -4.07 -24.74
C GLU A 358 18.36 -3.73 -23.29
N PRO A 359 19.13 -4.59 -22.61
CA PRO A 359 19.51 -4.40 -21.21
C PRO A 359 20.13 -3.03 -20.91
N LEU A 360 19.70 -2.41 -19.80
CA LEU A 360 20.23 -1.15 -19.31
C LEU A 360 21.67 -1.32 -18.82
N VAL A 361 22.60 -0.48 -19.27
CA VAL A 361 24.03 -0.52 -18.95
C VAL A 361 24.38 0.52 -17.90
N GLU A 362 24.07 1.79 -18.14
CA GLU A 362 24.39 2.87 -17.21
C GLU A 362 23.54 4.14 -17.47
N ILE A 363 23.56 5.05 -16.51
CA ILE A 363 23.11 6.42 -16.65
C ILE A 363 24.32 7.26 -17.05
N THR A 364 24.19 8.08 -18.13
CA THR A 364 25.21 8.97 -18.64
C THR A 364 24.98 10.41 -18.12
N GLU A 365 25.83 11.35 -18.51
CA GLU A 365 25.65 12.76 -18.18
C GLU A 365 24.36 13.37 -18.78
N THR A 366 23.90 12.82 -19.90
CA THR A 366 22.79 13.35 -20.69
C THR A 366 21.59 12.40 -20.82
N GLY A 367 21.65 11.19 -20.24
CA GLY A 367 20.56 10.23 -20.38
C GLY A 367 20.88 8.82 -19.94
N LEU A 368 20.48 7.83 -20.72
CA LEU A 368 20.61 6.39 -20.47
C LEU A 368 21.33 5.69 -21.61
N ARG A 369 22.19 4.76 -21.28
CA ARG A 369 22.81 3.85 -22.25
C ARG A 369 22.37 2.41 -21.96
N THR A 370 21.93 1.76 -23.03
CA THR A 370 21.60 0.34 -23.04
C THR A 370 22.69 -0.42 -23.83
N THR A 371 22.49 -1.71 -24.03
CA THR A 371 23.41 -2.52 -24.85
C THR A 371 23.36 -2.18 -26.34
N LEU A 372 22.29 -1.54 -26.83
CA LEU A 372 22.09 -1.24 -28.24
C LEU A 372 22.11 0.24 -28.58
N ASN A 373 21.58 1.10 -27.68
CA ASN A 373 21.34 2.52 -27.96
C ASN A 373 21.76 3.44 -26.83
N GLU A 374 21.91 4.73 -27.14
CA GLU A 374 21.99 5.83 -26.19
C GLU A 374 20.75 6.71 -26.33
N TYR A 375 20.15 7.07 -25.18
CA TYR A 375 18.95 7.89 -25.09
C TYR A 375 19.27 9.18 -24.35
N GLU A 376 18.89 10.32 -24.89
CA GLU A 376 19.03 11.61 -24.25
C GLU A 376 17.75 12.02 -23.55
N PHE A 377 17.87 12.47 -22.30
CA PHE A 377 16.74 12.91 -21.49
C PHE A 377 17.05 14.24 -20.80
N ASP A 378 15.99 15.02 -20.59
CA ASP A 378 16.03 16.20 -19.73
C ASP A 378 15.65 15.85 -18.29
N ILE A 379 14.86 14.77 -18.11
CA ILE A 379 14.38 14.27 -16.81
C ILE A 379 14.44 12.75 -16.80
N ILE A 380 14.90 12.15 -15.69
CA ILE A 380 14.82 10.70 -15.47
C ILE A 380 14.02 10.41 -14.18
N VAL A 381 12.99 9.57 -14.30
CA VAL A 381 12.14 9.16 -13.19
C VAL A 381 12.35 7.68 -12.88
N LEU A 382 12.67 7.38 -11.63
CA LEU A 382 12.73 6.02 -11.12
C LEU A 382 11.34 5.62 -10.62
N ALA A 383 10.61 4.82 -11.39
CA ALA A 383 9.34 4.22 -11.03
C ALA A 383 9.54 2.76 -10.56
N THR A 384 10.56 2.55 -9.73
CA THR A 384 11.13 1.26 -9.37
C THR A 384 10.47 0.60 -8.16
N GLY A 385 9.43 1.24 -7.61
CA GLY A 385 8.60 0.71 -6.52
C GLY A 385 9.19 0.91 -5.12
N PHE A 386 8.69 0.14 -4.17
CA PHE A 386 8.91 0.35 -2.75
C PHE A 386 9.37 -0.92 -2.03
N LYS A 387 10.09 -0.75 -0.92
CA LYS A 387 10.36 -1.82 0.06
C LYS A 387 9.09 -2.03 0.90
N ALA A 388 8.16 -2.79 0.34
CA ALA A 388 6.82 -2.90 0.90
C ALA A 388 6.81 -3.51 2.32
N TYR A 389 5.84 -3.12 3.12
CA TYR A 389 5.54 -3.54 4.49
C TYR A 389 6.63 -3.27 5.53
N THR A 390 7.86 -3.71 5.29
CA THR A 390 8.93 -3.63 6.29
C THR A 390 9.86 -2.44 6.09
N GLY A 391 9.90 -1.85 4.89
CA GLY A 391 10.88 -0.82 4.55
C GLY A 391 10.89 0.38 5.50
N ALA A 392 9.73 0.92 5.82
CA ALA A 392 9.63 2.04 6.76
C ALA A 392 10.00 1.64 8.20
N LEU A 393 9.58 0.45 8.63
CA LEU A 393 9.89 -0.13 9.96
C LEU A 393 11.38 -0.48 10.13
N GLU A 394 12.10 -0.66 9.04
CA GLU A 394 13.54 -0.92 9.00
C GLU A 394 14.37 0.32 8.69
N ALA A 395 13.75 1.48 8.42
CA ALA A 395 14.44 2.70 7.98
C ALA A 395 15.30 3.32 9.08
N PHE A 396 14.89 3.19 10.34
CA PHE A 396 15.63 3.64 11.51
C PHE A 396 15.61 2.56 12.61
N PRO A 397 16.48 2.64 13.62
CA PRO A 397 16.50 1.68 14.71
C PRO A 397 15.22 1.74 15.55
N ILE A 398 14.44 0.65 15.55
CA ILE A 398 13.36 0.41 16.50
C ILE A 398 13.83 -0.77 17.36
N ARG A 399 14.17 -0.51 18.64
CA ARG A 399 14.76 -1.48 19.56
C ARG A 399 13.73 -1.93 20.59
N GLY A 400 13.47 -3.24 20.58
CA GLY A 400 12.65 -3.90 21.59
C GLY A 400 13.42 -4.19 22.88
N SER A 401 12.87 -5.10 23.69
CA SER A 401 13.56 -5.66 24.86
C SER A 401 14.91 -6.26 24.45
N SER A 402 15.91 -6.15 25.32
CA SER A 402 17.30 -6.60 25.05
C SER A 402 18.05 -5.80 23.95
N GLY A 403 17.47 -4.74 23.40
CA GLY A 403 18.10 -3.85 22.43
C GLY A 403 18.16 -4.37 21.00
N GLN A 404 17.61 -5.53 20.67
CA GLN A 404 17.50 -6.03 19.30
C GLN A 404 16.61 -5.12 18.47
N THR A 405 17.06 -4.79 17.25
CA THR A 405 16.27 -3.99 16.30
C THR A 405 15.31 -4.87 15.49
N LEU A 406 14.20 -4.28 15.01
CA LEU A 406 13.31 -4.93 14.04
C LEU A 406 14.05 -5.38 12.78
N ARG A 407 14.99 -4.56 12.29
CA ARG A 407 15.82 -4.91 11.13
C ARG A 407 16.62 -6.18 11.35
N GLU A 408 17.20 -6.35 12.54
CA GLU A 408 17.95 -7.56 12.92
C GLU A 408 17.03 -8.76 13.08
N LYS A 409 15.88 -8.59 13.76
CA LYS A 409 14.88 -9.65 13.92
C LYS A 409 14.36 -10.14 12.56
N TRP A 410 14.11 -9.24 11.62
CA TRP A 410 13.53 -9.52 10.31
C TRP A 410 14.57 -9.77 9.20
N GLN A 411 15.73 -10.32 9.51
CA GLN A 411 16.74 -10.61 8.49
C GLN A 411 16.26 -11.67 7.48
N THR A 412 15.60 -12.72 7.94
CA THR A 412 15.14 -13.85 7.11
C THR A 412 13.63 -13.86 6.92
N VAL A 413 12.86 -13.80 7.99
CA VAL A 413 11.39 -13.82 7.98
C VAL A 413 10.88 -12.56 8.65
N SER A 414 9.82 -11.96 8.10
CA SER A 414 9.17 -10.79 8.69
C SER A 414 7.99 -11.24 9.53
N GLU A 415 8.28 -11.84 10.69
CA GLU A 415 7.30 -12.40 11.62
C GLU A 415 6.48 -11.30 12.31
N SER A 416 5.21 -11.56 12.52
CA SER A 416 4.33 -10.71 13.32
C SER A 416 3.13 -11.50 13.85
N ILE A 417 2.40 -10.92 14.78
CA ILE A 417 1.06 -11.37 15.16
C ILE A 417 0.05 -10.52 14.40
N MET A 418 -0.63 -11.09 13.42
CA MET A 418 -1.69 -10.43 12.63
C MET A 418 -1.28 -9.07 12.02
N GLY A 419 0.02 -8.82 11.82
CA GLY A 419 0.48 -7.51 11.32
C GLY A 419 0.29 -6.36 12.31
N VAL A 420 -0.04 -6.62 13.57
CA VAL A 420 -0.30 -5.59 14.59
C VAL A 420 0.67 -5.61 15.78
N CYS A 421 1.33 -6.74 16.05
CA CYS A 421 2.33 -6.87 17.11
C CYS A 421 3.54 -7.69 16.67
N VAL A 422 4.67 -7.52 17.35
CA VAL A 422 5.91 -8.26 17.11
C VAL A 422 6.48 -8.74 18.44
N ALA A 423 6.83 -10.02 18.55
CA ALA A 423 7.44 -10.57 19.75
C ALA A 423 8.77 -9.86 20.08
N ASP A 424 9.06 -9.69 21.36
CA ASP A 424 10.20 -8.94 21.90
C ASP A 424 10.11 -7.41 21.76
N PHE A 425 8.98 -6.87 21.28
CA PHE A 425 8.69 -5.44 21.23
C PHE A 425 7.46 -5.13 22.10
N PRO A 426 7.63 -5.06 23.43
CA PRO A 426 6.54 -4.80 24.35
C PRO A 426 5.90 -3.43 24.09
N ASN A 427 4.60 -3.30 24.32
CA ASN A 427 3.85 -2.05 24.14
C ASN A 427 4.06 -1.37 22.76
N MET A 428 4.42 -2.16 21.73
CA MET A 428 4.53 -1.70 20.35
C MET A 428 3.43 -2.28 19.49
N PHE A 429 2.83 -1.42 18.69
CA PHE A 429 1.86 -1.81 17.69
C PHE A 429 2.30 -1.36 16.28
N THR A 430 1.86 -2.10 15.28
CA THR A 430 1.97 -1.73 13.86
C THR A 430 0.58 -1.69 13.24
N ILE A 431 0.31 -0.70 12.41
CA ILE A 431 -0.93 -0.60 11.64
C ILE A 431 -0.64 -1.07 10.22
N THR A 432 -1.34 -2.08 9.76
CA THR A 432 -1.10 -2.75 8.46
C THR A 432 0.37 -3.18 8.29
N GLY A 433 0.95 -3.76 9.32
CA GLY A 433 2.31 -4.30 9.32
C GLY A 433 2.45 -5.56 8.45
N PRO A 434 3.65 -6.17 8.40
CA PRO A 434 3.86 -7.41 7.64
C PRO A 434 2.90 -8.51 8.10
N GLN A 435 2.42 -9.32 7.16
CA GLN A 435 1.41 -10.38 7.37
C GLN A 435 0.00 -9.86 7.76
N ALA A 436 -0.28 -8.56 7.57
CA ALA A 436 -1.63 -8.06 7.42
C ALA A 436 -2.16 -8.34 5.98
N PRO A 437 -3.48 -8.28 5.73
CA PRO A 437 -4.02 -8.54 4.40
C PRO A 437 -3.69 -7.43 3.41
N PHE A 438 -3.61 -7.80 2.13
CA PHE A 438 -3.66 -6.84 1.05
C PHE A 438 -5.13 -6.51 0.76
N ALA A 439 -5.57 -5.31 1.13
CA ALA A 439 -6.97 -4.92 1.05
C ALA A 439 -7.12 -3.40 0.87
N ASN A 440 -8.35 -2.91 0.79
CA ASN A 440 -8.65 -1.48 0.90
C ASN A 440 -8.08 -0.92 2.21
N LEU A 441 -7.11 -0.04 2.10
CA LEU A 441 -6.30 0.38 3.26
C LEU A 441 -7.09 1.11 4.35
N PRO A 442 -7.96 2.11 4.06
CA PRO A 442 -8.71 2.77 5.12
C PRO A 442 -9.51 1.79 5.99
N THR A 443 -10.20 0.82 5.38
CA THR A 443 -10.93 -0.23 6.10
C THR A 443 -10.01 -1.06 6.99
N SER A 444 -8.88 -1.54 6.46
CA SER A 444 -7.92 -2.35 7.24
C SER A 444 -7.26 -1.56 8.37
N ILE A 445 -6.94 -0.29 8.13
CA ILE A 445 -6.39 0.63 9.13
C ILE A 445 -7.35 0.77 10.31
N GLU A 446 -8.63 1.05 10.04
CA GLU A 446 -9.63 1.20 11.11
C GLU A 446 -9.77 -0.09 11.93
N GLN A 447 -9.83 -1.27 11.29
CA GLN A 447 -9.91 -2.54 12.00
C GLN A 447 -8.69 -2.78 12.90
N ASN A 448 -7.49 -2.44 12.45
CA ASN A 448 -6.28 -2.53 13.29
C ASN A 448 -6.33 -1.55 14.47
N VAL A 449 -6.72 -0.29 14.22
CA VAL A 449 -6.77 0.72 15.28
C VAL A 449 -7.85 0.41 16.32
N ILE A 450 -9.01 -0.13 15.89
CA ILE A 450 -10.05 -0.62 16.80
C ILE A 450 -9.50 -1.73 17.70
N TRP A 451 -8.79 -2.72 17.14
CA TRP A 451 -8.16 -3.80 17.91
C TRP A 451 -7.13 -3.26 18.90
N ILE A 452 -6.27 -2.33 18.48
CA ILE A 452 -5.26 -1.68 19.32
C ILE A 452 -5.93 -0.94 20.49
N THR A 453 -6.97 -0.17 20.20
CA THR A 453 -7.72 0.59 21.23
C THR A 453 -8.35 -0.33 22.25
N ARG A 454 -9.03 -1.41 21.80
CA ARG A 454 -9.61 -2.43 22.69
C ARG A 454 -8.56 -3.12 23.57
N CYS A 455 -7.34 -3.36 23.02
CA CYS A 455 -6.23 -3.92 23.82
C CYS A 455 -5.79 -2.95 24.91
N ILE A 456 -5.60 -1.68 24.60
CA ILE A 456 -5.23 -0.63 25.56
C ILE A 456 -6.31 -0.47 26.64
N GLU A 457 -7.57 -0.41 26.28
CA GLU A 457 -8.70 -0.31 27.23
C GLU A 457 -8.77 -1.53 28.18
N LYS A 458 -8.51 -2.74 27.67
CA LYS A 458 -8.42 -3.94 28.52
C LYS A 458 -7.30 -3.81 29.55
N MET A 459 -6.10 -3.43 29.10
CA MET A 459 -4.94 -3.29 29.99
C MET A 459 -5.24 -2.35 31.16
N GLU A 460 -5.85 -1.22 30.87
CA GLU A 460 -6.17 -0.21 31.86
C GLU A 460 -7.26 -0.65 32.83
N ARG A 461 -8.33 -1.25 32.30
CA ARG A 461 -9.41 -1.82 33.12
C ARG A 461 -8.88 -2.87 34.10
N GLU A 462 -7.83 -3.61 33.73
CA GLU A 462 -7.22 -4.67 34.54
C GLU A 462 -6.00 -4.19 35.34
N GLY A 463 -5.68 -2.88 35.29
CA GLY A 463 -4.53 -2.31 35.96
C GLY A 463 -3.19 -2.85 35.47
N LYS A 464 -3.13 -3.17 34.15
CA LYS A 464 -1.93 -3.62 33.46
C LYS A 464 -1.25 -2.44 32.76
N ASP A 465 0.08 -2.45 32.75
CA ASP A 465 0.87 -1.38 32.12
C ASP A 465 1.84 -1.89 31.05
N LEU A 466 1.99 -3.20 30.94
CA LEU A 466 2.85 -3.84 29.96
C LEU A 466 2.14 -5.02 29.30
N PHE A 467 2.17 -5.08 27.96
CA PHE A 467 1.91 -6.30 27.22
C PHE A 467 3.15 -6.79 26.49
N LYS A 468 3.29 -8.10 26.41
CA LYS A 468 4.34 -8.78 25.65
C LYS A 468 3.69 -9.70 24.61
N PRO A 469 3.94 -9.46 23.31
CA PRO A 469 3.49 -10.41 22.28
C PRO A 469 4.18 -11.76 22.47
N ARG A 470 3.40 -12.84 22.41
CA ARG A 470 3.90 -14.20 22.62
C ARG A 470 4.62 -14.70 21.37
N ARG A 471 5.81 -15.26 21.54
CA ARG A 471 6.61 -15.78 20.44
C ARG A 471 5.97 -16.99 19.76
N ASP A 472 5.31 -17.86 20.49
CA ASP A 472 4.59 -19.01 19.92
C ASP A 472 3.37 -18.59 19.09
N ALA A 473 2.66 -17.53 19.50
CA ALA A 473 1.57 -16.95 18.71
C ALA A 473 2.08 -16.27 17.43
N GLU A 474 3.22 -15.56 17.50
CA GLU A 474 3.89 -14.98 16.33
C GLU A 474 4.28 -16.05 15.32
N GLN A 475 4.90 -17.14 15.79
CA GLN A 475 5.28 -18.28 14.93
C GLN A 475 4.07 -18.98 14.33
N ALA A 476 3.00 -19.17 15.10
CA ALA A 476 1.76 -19.79 14.62
C ALA A 476 1.10 -18.96 13.51
N TRP A 477 0.98 -17.64 13.69
CA TRP A 477 0.45 -16.75 12.66
C TRP A 477 1.31 -16.73 11.39
N THR A 478 2.63 -16.69 11.57
CA THR A 478 3.60 -16.71 10.46
C THR A 478 3.50 -18.01 9.67
N ALA A 479 3.43 -19.17 10.35
CA ALA A 479 3.25 -20.45 9.70
C ALA A 479 1.93 -20.55 8.94
N GLN A 480 0.81 -20.15 9.56
CA GLN A 480 -0.50 -20.11 8.92
C GLN A 480 -0.48 -19.22 7.67
N THR A 481 0.13 -18.04 7.75
CA THR A 481 0.24 -17.11 6.61
C THR A 481 1.06 -17.72 5.47
N ALA A 482 2.14 -18.43 5.80
CA ALA A 482 2.96 -19.12 4.81
C ALA A 482 2.22 -20.29 4.13
N ASP A 483 1.48 -21.08 4.91
CA ASP A 483 0.68 -22.21 4.40
C ASP A 483 -0.43 -21.74 3.46
N ILE A 484 -1.14 -20.68 3.84
CA ILE A 484 -2.17 -20.06 2.98
C ILE A 484 -1.53 -19.54 1.70
N HIS A 485 -0.42 -18.82 1.81
CA HIS A 485 0.28 -18.27 0.65
C HIS A 485 0.70 -19.36 -0.34
N ALA A 486 1.26 -20.47 0.16
CA ALA A 486 1.71 -21.58 -0.67
C ALA A 486 0.57 -22.24 -1.50
N GLN A 487 -0.68 -22.09 -1.07
CA GLN A 487 -1.86 -22.60 -1.75
C GLN A 487 -2.44 -21.61 -2.78
N THR A 488 -1.92 -20.39 -2.86
CA THR A 488 -2.41 -19.36 -3.78
C THR A 488 -1.56 -19.26 -5.04
N LEU A 489 -2.15 -18.78 -6.12
CA LEU A 489 -1.41 -18.44 -7.34
C LEU A 489 -0.43 -17.28 -7.13
N MET A 490 -0.60 -16.51 -6.06
CA MET A 490 0.28 -15.38 -5.68
C MET A 490 1.69 -15.84 -5.31
N ALA A 491 1.88 -17.10 -4.92
CA ALA A 491 3.20 -17.71 -4.67
C ALA A 491 4.16 -17.60 -5.86
N ASN A 492 3.64 -17.40 -7.08
CA ASN A 492 4.47 -17.17 -8.28
C ASN A 492 5.01 -15.74 -8.41
N GLY A 493 4.71 -14.86 -7.47
CA GLY A 493 5.16 -13.46 -7.51
C GLY A 493 6.68 -13.27 -7.37
N ASP A 494 7.40 -14.23 -6.78
CA ASP A 494 8.86 -14.24 -6.67
C ASP A 494 9.54 -14.27 -8.05
N LYS A 495 9.00 -15.06 -9.01
CA LYS A 495 9.52 -15.20 -10.37
C LYS A 495 9.54 -13.90 -11.17
N VAL A 496 8.71 -12.92 -10.77
CA VAL A 496 8.55 -11.64 -11.47
C VAL A 496 8.90 -10.43 -10.60
N ASN A 497 9.67 -10.65 -9.54
CA ASN A 497 10.09 -9.61 -8.62
C ASN A 497 8.90 -8.78 -8.07
N SER A 498 7.82 -9.46 -7.68
CA SER A 498 6.66 -8.79 -7.11
C SER A 498 7.00 -8.14 -5.77
N TRP A 499 6.62 -6.88 -5.60
CA TRP A 499 6.75 -6.15 -4.35
C TRP A 499 5.91 -6.79 -3.22
N MET A 500 4.82 -7.48 -3.60
CA MET A 500 3.95 -8.20 -2.67
C MET A 500 4.69 -9.30 -1.90
N MET A 501 5.78 -9.82 -2.49
CA MET A 501 6.67 -10.81 -1.88
C MET A 501 8.00 -10.20 -1.41
N GLY A 502 8.16 -8.88 -1.48
CA GLY A 502 9.44 -8.24 -1.24
C GLY A 502 10.55 -8.68 -2.21
N ALA A 503 10.20 -9.38 -3.31
CA ALA A 503 11.15 -9.90 -4.28
C ALA A 503 11.82 -8.82 -5.14
N ASN A 504 11.31 -7.59 -5.10
CA ASN A 504 11.92 -6.42 -5.74
C ASN A 504 13.08 -5.80 -4.92
N ARG A 505 13.44 -6.39 -3.79
CA ARG A 505 14.56 -5.95 -2.92
C ARG A 505 15.82 -6.78 -3.19
N GLU A 506 16.96 -6.10 -3.37
CA GLU A 506 18.26 -6.75 -3.54
C GLU A 506 18.88 -7.21 -2.20
N ASP A 507 18.52 -6.55 -1.09
CA ASP A 507 19.12 -6.78 0.23
C ASP A 507 18.50 -7.95 1.01
N LYS A 508 17.33 -8.42 0.57
CA LYS A 508 16.62 -9.53 1.22
C LYS A 508 15.85 -10.33 0.15
N GLY A 509 15.86 -11.63 0.21
CA GLY A 509 15.11 -12.47 -0.72
C GLY A 509 13.58 -12.32 -0.62
N ALA A 510 12.86 -12.98 -1.55
CA ALA A 510 11.40 -13.10 -1.50
C ALA A 510 10.95 -13.76 -0.19
N ARG A 511 9.86 -13.25 0.40
CA ARG A 511 9.28 -13.72 1.65
C ARG A 511 7.80 -13.40 1.73
N VAL A 512 7.08 -14.09 2.57
CA VAL A 512 5.64 -13.88 2.74
C VAL A 512 5.41 -12.63 3.60
N LEU A 513 4.97 -11.56 2.94
CA LEU A 513 4.69 -10.27 3.57
C LEU A 513 3.20 -9.99 3.78
N ILE A 514 2.33 -10.79 3.15
CA ILE A 514 0.90 -10.55 3.04
C ILE A 514 0.12 -11.79 3.49
N TYR A 515 -0.93 -11.56 4.28
CA TYR A 515 -1.92 -12.59 4.58
C TYR A 515 -2.93 -12.68 3.42
N PHE A 516 -2.91 -13.78 2.69
CA PHE A 516 -3.79 -14.02 1.54
C PHE A 516 -5.08 -14.79 1.89
N GLY A 517 -5.39 -14.99 3.16
CA GLY A 517 -6.61 -15.66 3.60
C GLY A 517 -7.89 -14.80 3.50
N GLY A 518 -7.78 -13.58 2.99
CA GLY A 518 -8.89 -12.65 2.84
C GLY A 518 -9.04 -11.67 4.01
N ALA A 519 -9.39 -10.42 3.67
CA ALA A 519 -9.50 -9.34 4.65
C ALA A 519 -10.65 -9.58 5.63
N SER A 520 -11.80 -10.08 5.17
CA SER A 520 -12.94 -10.41 6.05
C SER A 520 -12.56 -11.45 7.12
N VAL A 521 -11.88 -12.52 6.72
CA VAL A 521 -11.40 -13.57 7.65
C VAL A 521 -10.39 -13.00 8.66
N TYR A 522 -9.52 -12.14 8.19
CA TYR A 522 -8.56 -11.44 9.05
C TYR A 522 -9.25 -10.52 10.06
N TYR A 523 -10.27 -9.76 9.64
CA TYR A 523 -11.02 -8.90 10.56
C TYR A 523 -11.77 -9.72 11.60
N ASP A 524 -12.31 -10.88 11.23
CA ASP A 524 -12.92 -11.82 12.17
C ASP A 524 -11.90 -12.37 13.18
N ALA A 525 -10.66 -12.64 12.73
CA ALA A 525 -9.58 -13.06 13.63
C ALA A 525 -9.23 -11.96 14.65
N LEU A 526 -9.18 -10.69 14.24
CA LEU A 526 -8.99 -9.56 15.16
C LEU A 526 -10.13 -9.46 16.18
N ASP A 527 -11.38 -9.57 15.73
CA ASP A 527 -12.54 -9.52 16.63
C ASP A 527 -12.57 -10.70 17.61
N GLN A 528 -12.24 -11.90 17.16
CA GLN A 528 -12.14 -13.09 18.02
C GLN A 528 -11.01 -12.96 19.04
N SER A 529 -9.83 -12.46 18.64
CA SER A 529 -8.72 -12.19 19.53
C SER A 529 -9.16 -11.23 20.67
N ALA A 530 -9.78 -10.12 20.31
CA ALA A 530 -10.26 -9.14 21.30
C ALA A 530 -11.36 -9.73 22.21
N ALA A 531 -12.31 -10.49 21.67
CA ALA A 531 -13.39 -11.13 22.42
C ALA A 531 -12.86 -12.18 23.42
N ASN A 532 -11.77 -12.88 23.06
CA ASN A 532 -11.11 -13.87 23.90
C ASN A 532 -10.04 -13.26 24.83
N GLY A 533 -9.95 -11.95 24.93
CA GLY A 533 -9.05 -11.25 25.84
C GLY A 533 -7.60 -11.23 25.37
N PHE A 534 -7.35 -11.26 24.06
CA PHE A 534 -6.04 -11.19 23.41
C PHE A 534 -5.10 -12.34 23.83
N PRO A 535 -5.45 -13.59 23.53
CA PRO A 535 -4.68 -14.76 23.96
C PRO A 535 -3.25 -14.79 23.38
N GLU A 536 -2.97 -14.00 22.36
CA GLU A 536 -1.65 -13.83 21.73
C GLU A 536 -0.69 -12.96 22.57
N LEU A 537 -1.19 -12.31 23.62
CA LEU A 537 -0.47 -11.35 24.45
C LEU A 537 -0.41 -11.81 25.89
N GLU A 538 0.71 -11.54 26.56
CA GLU A 538 0.87 -11.63 28.02
C GLU A 538 0.76 -10.23 28.61
N PHE A 539 -0.02 -10.07 29.69
CA PHE A 539 -0.25 -8.79 30.34
C PHE A 539 0.35 -8.78 31.75
N GLU A 540 1.18 -7.79 32.04
CA GLU A 540 1.89 -7.64 33.31
C GLU A 540 1.55 -6.30 33.97
N THR A 541 1.73 -6.24 35.31
CA THR A 541 1.79 -5.02 36.12
C THR A 541 3.20 -4.88 36.64
N ARG A 542 3.82 -3.72 36.49
CA ARG A 542 5.17 -3.42 36.98
C ARG A 542 5.15 -2.70 38.32
#